data_2b336f6b7d2e802302ab83955db8f306
#
_entry.id   2b336f6b7d2e802302ab83955db8f306
#
_cell.length_a   1.000
_cell.length_b   1.000
_cell.length_c   1.000
_cell.angle_alpha   90.00
_cell.angle_beta   90.00
_cell.angle_gamma   90.00
#
_symmetry.space_group_name_H-M   'P 1'
#
loop_
_entity.id
_entity.type
_entity.pdbx_description
1 polymer ?
#
loop_
_entity_poly.entity_id
_entity_poly.type
_entity_poly.pdbx_seq_one_letter_code
_entity_poly.pdbx_strand_id
1 'polypeptide(L)'
;LAALLRANKIPTGLCYQRLTISDDQPPFCLHGLNAVYLKNHGWYKVDARGNKEGVNAQFSPPKEQLAFKLISQGERDFKLLYSQPLPIVINLLTQNKTFIEVAKNLPDLPYT
;
A
#
# COMPACT_ATOMS: atom_id res chain seq x y z
N LEU A 1 -0.25 -3.80 -10.56
CA LEU A 1 -0.65 -2.55 -11.23
C LEU A 1 0.56 -1.74 -11.73
N ALA A 2 1.60 -1.59 -10.91
CA ALA A 2 2.78 -0.80 -11.29
C ALA A 2 3.40 -1.28 -12.61
N ALA A 3 3.55 -2.59 -12.80
CA ALA A 3 4.15 -3.16 -14.01
C ALA A 3 3.35 -2.77 -15.27
N LEU A 4 2.03 -2.85 -15.20
CA LEU A 4 1.17 -2.50 -16.32
C LEU A 4 1.22 -1.00 -16.64
N LEU A 5 1.20 -0.16 -15.63
CA LEU A 5 1.29 1.29 -15.80
C LEU A 5 2.64 1.69 -16.41
N ARG A 6 3.73 1.12 -15.89
CA ARG A 6 5.08 1.38 -16.39
C ARG A 6 5.26 0.90 -17.84
N ALA A 7 4.67 -0.25 -18.19
CA ALA A 7 4.65 -0.75 -19.56
C ALA A 7 3.96 0.22 -20.52
N ASN A 8 3.02 1.01 -20.04
CA ASN A 8 2.32 2.06 -20.78
C ASN A 8 2.98 3.44 -20.61
N LYS A 9 4.21 3.49 -20.12
CA LYS A 9 4.99 4.73 -19.95
C LYS A 9 4.34 5.73 -18.99
N ILE A 10 3.58 5.24 -18.02
CA ILE A 10 3.00 6.05 -16.96
C ILE A 10 3.92 5.95 -15.75
N PRO A 11 4.53 7.06 -15.29
CA PRO A 11 5.40 7.03 -14.12
C PRO A 11 4.63 6.55 -12.91
N THR A 12 5.14 5.50 -12.26
CA THR A 12 4.45 4.83 -11.15
C THR A 12 5.44 4.49 -10.06
N GLY A 13 5.09 4.82 -8.83
CA GLY A 13 5.82 4.46 -7.63
C GLY A 13 5.07 3.44 -6.79
N LEU A 14 5.79 2.84 -5.87
CA LEU A 14 5.26 1.98 -4.83
C LEU A 14 5.22 2.77 -3.53
N CYS A 15 4.13 2.68 -2.79
CA CYS A 15 4.00 3.32 -1.50
C CYS A 15 3.30 2.41 -0.51
N TYR A 16 3.35 2.78 0.75
CA TYR A 16 2.90 1.92 1.83
C TYR A 16 2.13 2.69 2.88
N GLN A 17 1.21 1.99 3.52
CA GLN A 17 0.59 2.40 4.76
C GLN A 17 0.92 1.39 5.85
N ARG A 18 1.19 1.86 7.05
CA ARG A 18 1.24 1.01 8.25
C ARG A 18 -0.13 1.00 8.87
N LEU A 19 -0.74 -0.17 8.96
CA LEU A 19 -2.10 -0.34 9.44
C LEU A 19 -2.17 -1.40 10.53
N THR A 20 -3.16 -1.31 11.41
CA THR A 20 -3.46 -2.40 12.34
C THR A 20 -3.98 -3.62 11.56
N ILE A 21 -3.60 -4.82 12.00
CA ILE A 21 -4.08 -6.08 11.39
C ILE A 21 -5.53 -6.31 11.76
N SER A 22 -5.89 -6.02 12.99
CA SER A 22 -7.26 -6.11 13.49
C SER A 22 -7.65 -4.81 14.19
N ASP A 23 -8.92 -4.71 14.56
CA ASP A 23 -9.54 -3.46 15.02
C ASP A 23 -8.74 -2.73 16.10
N ASP A 24 -8.22 -1.56 15.75
CA ASP A 24 -7.69 -0.51 16.65
C ASP A 24 -6.53 -0.89 17.57
N GLN A 25 -5.99 -2.09 17.47
CA GLN A 25 -4.95 -2.60 18.37
C GLN A 25 -3.75 -3.13 17.59
N PRO A 26 -2.51 -3.00 18.12
CA PRO A 26 -1.39 -3.73 17.56
C PRO A 26 -1.69 -5.24 17.54
N PRO A 27 -1.04 -6.02 16.67
CA PRO A 27 0.08 -5.67 15.83
C PRO A 27 -0.30 -4.91 14.56
N PHE A 28 0.73 -4.38 13.88
CA PHE A 28 0.59 -3.66 12.62
C PHE A 28 1.13 -4.47 11.46
N CYS A 29 0.75 -4.09 10.27
CA CYS A 29 1.30 -4.63 9.02
C CYS A 29 1.44 -3.52 7.98
N LEU A 30 2.04 -3.87 6.85
CA LEU A 30 2.18 -2.95 5.73
C LEU A 30 1.13 -3.25 4.66
N HIS A 31 0.43 -2.21 4.24
CA HIS A 31 -0.45 -2.23 3.08
C HIS A 31 0.28 -1.54 1.91
N GLY A 32 0.48 -2.26 0.82
CA GLY A 32 1.10 -1.75 -0.38
C GLY A 32 0.08 -1.16 -1.34
N LEU A 33 0.39 0.00 -1.89
CA LEU A 33 -0.41 0.65 -2.92
C LEU A 33 0.52 1.37 -3.90
N ASN A 34 -0.04 2.06 -4.87
CA ASN A 34 0.73 2.72 -5.90
C ASN A 34 0.48 4.23 -5.90
N ALA A 35 1.45 4.97 -6.41
CA ALA A 35 1.27 6.35 -6.79
C ALA A 35 1.56 6.49 -8.28
N VAL A 36 0.71 7.23 -8.98
CA VAL A 36 0.87 7.53 -10.40
C VAL A 36 1.11 9.02 -10.57
N TYR A 37 1.94 9.39 -11.54
CA TYR A 37 2.12 10.79 -11.88
C TYR A 37 1.07 11.22 -12.90
N LEU A 38 0.19 12.09 -12.48
CA LEU A 38 -0.86 12.65 -13.33
C LEU A 38 -0.41 14.01 -13.85
N LYS A 39 -0.44 14.17 -15.16
CA LYS A 39 -0.19 15.47 -15.78
C LYS A 39 -1.15 16.50 -15.19
N ASN A 40 -0.65 17.63 -14.74
CA ASN A 40 -1.39 18.73 -14.10
C ASN A 40 -1.77 18.50 -12.61
N HIS A 41 -1.54 17.31 -12.06
CA HIS A 41 -1.85 17.02 -10.65
C HIS A 41 -0.62 16.61 -9.83
N GLY A 42 0.40 16.02 -10.49
CA GLY A 42 1.54 15.44 -9.80
C GLY A 42 1.25 14.01 -9.32
N TRP A 43 1.91 13.59 -8.27
CA TRP A 43 1.76 12.26 -7.72
C TRP A 43 0.40 12.08 -7.04
N TYR A 44 -0.28 11.01 -7.43
CA TYR A 44 -1.62 10.67 -6.95
C TYR A 44 -1.63 9.21 -6.51
N LYS A 45 -2.07 8.95 -5.29
CA LYS A 45 -2.13 7.59 -4.76
C LYS A 45 -3.37 6.87 -5.28
N VAL A 46 -3.16 5.62 -5.70
CA VAL A 46 -4.24 4.73 -6.14
C VAL A 46 -4.13 3.41 -5.39
N ASP A 47 -5.26 2.89 -4.98
CA ASP A 47 -5.33 1.64 -4.26
C ASP A 47 -6.08 0.61 -5.11
N ALA A 48 -5.33 -0.34 -5.67
CA ALA A 48 -5.87 -1.36 -6.57
C ALA A 48 -6.56 -2.52 -5.83
N ARG A 49 -6.65 -2.44 -4.51
CA ARG A 49 -7.37 -3.43 -3.73
C ARG A 49 -8.84 -3.44 -4.12
N GLY A 50 -9.40 -4.61 -4.36
CA GLY A 50 -10.80 -4.74 -4.72
C GLY A 50 -11.74 -4.24 -3.61
N ASN A 51 -12.82 -3.59 -4.02
CA ASN A 51 -13.81 -3.07 -3.10
C ASN A 51 -14.73 -4.18 -2.57
N LYS A 52 -15.19 -3.98 -1.35
CA LYS A 52 -16.18 -4.84 -0.67
C LYS A 52 -16.91 -3.99 0.35
N GLU A 53 -17.84 -4.58 1.08
CA GLU A 53 -18.49 -3.87 2.20
C GLU A 53 -17.44 -3.28 3.14
N GLY A 54 -17.56 -2.00 3.45
CA GLY A 54 -16.62 -1.25 4.28
C GLY A 54 -15.33 -0.80 3.59
N VAL A 55 -15.10 -1.18 2.32
CA VAL A 55 -13.92 -0.78 1.55
C VAL A 55 -14.36 -0.21 0.21
N ASN A 56 -14.08 1.07 -0.01
CA ASN A 56 -14.49 1.78 -1.22
C ASN A 56 -13.36 2.69 -1.74
N ALA A 57 -12.33 2.07 -2.33
CA ALA A 57 -11.28 2.79 -3.01
C ALA A 57 -11.78 3.26 -4.39
N GLN A 58 -11.45 4.48 -4.77
CA GLN A 58 -11.87 5.07 -6.03
C GLN A 58 -10.73 5.83 -6.70
N PHE A 59 -10.75 5.85 -8.02
CA PHE A 59 -9.91 6.74 -8.81
C PHE A 59 -10.71 8.02 -9.12
N SER A 60 -10.47 9.07 -8.34
CA SER A 60 -11.28 10.29 -8.38
C SER A 60 -10.43 11.57 -8.25
N PRO A 61 -9.40 11.74 -9.12
CA PRO A 61 -8.55 12.93 -9.03
C PRO A 61 -9.37 14.24 -9.07
N PRO A 62 -8.91 15.27 -8.36
CA PRO A 62 -7.66 15.36 -7.60
C PRO A 62 -7.74 14.74 -6.20
N LYS A 63 -8.91 14.29 -5.77
CA LYS A 63 -9.12 13.72 -4.44
C LYS A 63 -8.73 12.26 -4.43
N GLU A 64 -7.82 11.90 -3.52
CA GLU A 64 -7.47 10.50 -3.26
C GLU A 64 -8.56 9.82 -2.42
N GLN A 65 -8.92 8.59 -2.79
CA GLN A 65 -9.83 7.77 -2.01
C GLN A 65 -9.28 6.36 -1.96
N LEU A 66 -8.55 6.07 -0.88
CA LEU A 66 -7.87 4.81 -0.66
C LEU A 66 -8.78 3.81 0.05
N ALA A 67 -8.38 2.54 0.08
CA ALA A 67 -9.14 1.48 0.72
C ALA A 67 -9.26 1.67 2.24
N PHE A 68 -8.21 2.22 2.88
CA PHE A 68 -8.16 2.37 4.32
C PHE A 68 -7.82 3.80 4.72
N LYS A 69 -8.58 4.32 5.66
CA LYS A 69 -8.28 5.58 6.34
C LYS A 69 -7.40 5.30 7.55
N LEU A 70 -6.51 6.23 7.86
CA LEU A 70 -5.72 6.16 9.09
C LEU A 70 -6.62 6.57 10.26
N ILE A 71 -6.83 5.67 11.20
CA ILE A 71 -7.75 5.87 12.33
C ILE A 71 -7.04 5.67 13.65
N SER A 72 -6.29 4.56 13.78
CA SER A 72 -5.72 4.15 15.05
C SER A 72 -4.35 4.75 15.29
N GLN A 73 -4.01 4.94 16.56
CA GLN A 73 -2.68 5.39 16.95
C GLN A 73 -1.61 4.42 16.44
N GLY A 74 -0.57 4.95 15.80
CA GLY A 74 0.51 4.16 15.21
C GLY A 74 0.31 3.83 13.74
N GLU A 75 -0.90 4.00 13.21
CA GLU A 75 -1.15 3.92 11.77
C GLU A 75 -0.61 5.16 11.08
N ARG A 76 -0.02 4.97 9.90
CA ARG A 76 0.52 6.11 9.14
C ARG A 76 0.75 5.79 7.67
N ASP A 77 0.79 6.83 6.87
CA ASP A 77 1.28 6.79 5.50
C ASP A 77 2.80 6.93 5.50
N PHE A 78 3.47 6.15 4.65
CA PHE A 78 4.88 6.39 4.38
C PHE A 78 5.01 7.64 3.50
N LYS A 79 6.00 8.47 3.82
CA LYS A 79 6.22 9.74 3.11
C LYS A 79 6.91 9.57 1.77
N LEU A 80 7.64 8.47 1.60
CA LEU A 80 8.44 8.24 0.40
C LEU A 80 7.71 7.38 -0.61
N LEU A 81 7.99 7.63 -1.87
CA LEU A 81 7.66 6.75 -2.97
C LEU A 81 8.88 5.91 -3.32
N TYR A 82 8.67 4.65 -3.62
CA TYR A 82 9.75 3.71 -3.91
C TYR A 82 9.66 3.22 -5.35
N SER A 83 10.80 3.06 -5.98
CA SER A 83 10.88 2.50 -7.34
C SER A 83 10.72 0.97 -7.35
N GLN A 84 11.01 0.33 -6.22
CA GLN A 84 10.93 -1.11 -6.03
C GLN A 84 10.25 -1.43 -4.71
N PRO A 85 9.69 -2.65 -4.56
CA PRO A 85 9.13 -3.06 -3.27
C PRO A 85 10.20 -3.02 -2.18
N LEU A 86 9.78 -2.74 -0.95
CA LEU A 86 10.68 -2.75 0.19
C LEU A 86 11.30 -4.15 0.39
N PRO A 87 12.59 -4.23 0.76
CA PRO A 87 13.26 -5.53 1.01
C PRO A 87 12.51 -6.41 2.01
N ILE A 88 11.92 -5.83 3.05
CA ILE A 88 11.15 -6.58 4.05
C ILE A 88 9.95 -7.29 3.43
N VAL A 89 9.32 -6.68 2.42
CA VAL A 89 8.19 -7.29 1.69
C VAL A 89 8.68 -8.41 0.78
N ILE A 90 9.77 -8.18 0.05
CA ILE A 90 10.37 -9.18 -0.83
C ILE A 90 10.78 -10.41 -0.01
N ASN A 91 11.44 -10.20 1.11
CA ASN A 91 11.89 -11.29 1.99
C ASN A 91 10.71 -12.09 2.53
N LEU A 92 9.64 -11.42 2.95
CA LEU A 92 8.42 -12.09 3.40
C LEU A 92 7.89 -13.04 2.32
N LEU A 93 7.73 -12.53 1.10
CA LEU A 93 7.12 -13.28 0.00
C LEU A 93 8.02 -14.39 -0.54
N THR A 94 9.34 -14.26 -0.44
CA THR A 94 10.28 -15.28 -0.92
C THR A 94 10.56 -16.36 0.12
N GLN A 95 10.47 -16.05 1.41
CA GLN A 95 10.77 -16.99 2.49
C GLN A 95 9.55 -17.79 2.96
N ASN A 96 8.36 -17.40 2.56
CA ASN A 96 7.12 -18.08 2.94
C ASN A 96 6.45 -18.64 1.68
N LYS A 97 6.08 -19.92 1.72
CA LYS A 97 5.59 -20.66 0.55
C LYS A 97 4.07 -20.62 0.40
N THR A 98 3.33 -20.34 1.46
CA THR A 98 1.87 -20.33 1.47
C THR A 98 1.34 -19.02 1.99
N PHE A 99 0.08 -18.71 1.62
CA PHE A 99 -0.57 -17.50 2.15
C PHE A 99 -0.76 -17.57 3.67
N ILE A 100 -0.91 -18.77 4.24
CA ILE A 100 -1.04 -18.95 5.69
C ILE A 100 0.27 -18.55 6.39
N GLU A 101 1.42 -18.97 5.85
CA GLU A 101 2.73 -18.58 6.36
C GLU A 101 2.93 -17.06 6.25
N VAL A 102 2.56 -16.48 5.12
CA VAL A 102 2.64 -15.02 4.92
C VAL A 102 1.76 -14.29 5.95
N ALA A 103 0.53 -14.76 6.16
CA ALA A 103 -0.39 -14.14 7.10
C ALA A 103 0.11 -14.18 8.55
N LYS A 104 0.87 -15.23 8.90
CA LYS A 104 1.47 -15.35 10.25
C LYS A 104 2.72 -14.49 10.44
N ASN A 105 3.34 -14.02 9.35
CA ASN A 105 4.63 -13.33 9.36
C ASN A 105 4.55 -11.95 8.70
N LEU A 106 3.39 -11.30 8.73
CA LEU A 106 3.21 -10.00 8.11
C LEU A 106 4.26 -9.00 8.61
N PRO A 107 4.88 -8.24 7.68
CA PRO A 107 5.95 -7.34 8.07
C PRO A 107 5.40 -6.08 8.71
N ASP A 108 6.19 -5.51 9.61
CA ASP A 108 5.95 -4.20 10.18
C ASP A 108 7.23 -3.38 10.08
N LEU A 109 7.07 -2.09 9.82
CA LEU A 109 8.18 -1.14 9.75
C LEU A 109 7.76 0.12 10.51
N PRO A 110 8.00 0.15 11.85
CA PRO A 110 7.52 1.26 12.69
C PRO A 110 8.19 2.59 12.41
N TYR A 111 9.39 2.58 11.80
CA TYR A 111 10.17 3.79 11.54
C TYR A 111 10.48 3.93 10.04
N THR A 112 10.15 5.05 9.48
CA THR A 112 10.55 5.42 8.12
C THR A 112 10.66 6.92 8.00
#